data_a5029bd75569579c6d5226d8e6e0cb46
#
_entry.id   a5029bd75569579c6d5226d8e6e0cb46
#
_cell.length_a   1.000
_cell.length_b   1.000
_cell.length_c   1.000
_cell.angle_alpha   90.00
_cell.angle_beta   90.00
_cell.angle_gamma   90.00
#
_symmetry.space_group_name_H-M   'P 1'
#
loop_
_entity.id
_entity.type
_entity.pdbx_description
1 polymer ?
#
loop_
_entity_poly.entity_id
_entity_poly.type
_entity_poly.pdbx_seq_one_letter_code
_entity_poly.pdbx_strand_id
1 'polypeptide(L)'
;MNCPFGAIADKGQIYQLIQGFNRGDRIYALVAPAFINQFPSLASTGKLKAALKAIGFYDVVEVAIGADLCTVDEAHDFLQEVPEKLNFMATSCCPAWSMMAKTAFPDLAKNISMTMTPMVFTARMMKQKDLSLIHISEPTRPY
;
A
#
# COMPACT_ATOMS: atom_id res chain seq x y z
N MET A 1 -20.47 3.39 3.61
CA MET A 1 -20.70 1.94 3.85
C MET A 1 -22.16 1.66 3.59
N ASN A 2 -22.46 0.66 2.71
CA ASN A 2 -23.83 0.44 2.23
C ASN A 2 -24.55 -0.75 2.90
N CYS A 3 -23.99 -1.30 4.00
CA CYS A 3 -24.68 -2.35 4.74
C CYS A 3 -25.55 -1.74 5.85
N PRO A 4 -26.90 -1.83 5.75
CA PRO A 4 -27.80 -1.25 6.74
C PRO A 4 -27.73 -1.93 8.10
N PHE A 5 -27.13 -3.12 8.18
CA PHE A 5 -26.99 -3.92 9.41
C PHE A 5 -25.61 -3.76 10.09
N GLY A 6 -24.74 -2.85 9.56
CA GLY A 6 -23.42 -2.64 10.13
C GLY A 6 -22.46 -3.86 10.06
N ALA A 7 -22.75 -4.83 9.18
CA ALA A 7 -21.94 -6.04 9.05
C ALA A 7 -20.55 -5.77 8.42
N ILE A 8 -20.35 -4.61 7.82
CA ILE A 8 -19.07 -4.16 7.28
C ILE A 8 -18.58 -3.02 8.13
N ALA A 9 -17.45 -3.22 8.82
CA ALA A 9 -16.81 -2.21 9.64
C ALA A 9 -15.36 -1.98 9.19
N ASP A 10 -14.90 -0.74 9.30
CA ASP A 10 -13.49 -0.40 9.07
C ASP A 10 -12.62 -0.96 10.19
N LYS A 11 -11.48 -1.52 9.82
CA LYS A 11 -10.42 -1.82 10.78
C LYS A 11 -9.50 -0.60 10.89
N GLY A 12 -9.95 0.42 11.60
CA GLY A 12 -9.12 1.60 11.90
C GLY A 12 -8.03 1.26 12.92
N GLN A 13 -6.83 1.78 12.70
CA GLN A 13 -5.67 1.61 13.59
C GLN A 13 -5.22 2.93 14.23
N ILE A 14 -6.11 3.90 14.30
CA ILE A 14 -5.80 5.24 14.81
C ILE A 14 -5.38 5.21 16.28
N TYR A 15 -5.96 4.30 17.07
CA TYR A 15 -5.59 4.12 18.47
C TYR A 15 -4.13 3.68 18.62
N GLN A 16 -3.71 2.69 17.84
CA GLN A 16 -2.32 2.20 17.83
C GLN A 16 -1.35 3.30 17.40
N LEU A 17 -1.75 4.12 16.43
CA LEU A 17 -0.97 5.27 15.98
C LEU A 17 -0.77 6.30 17.11
N ILE A 18 -1.85 6.67 17.81
CA ILE A 18 -1.81 7.59 18.94
C ILE A 18 -0.92 7.04 20.05
N GLN A 19 -1.04 5.75 20.36
CA GLN A 19 -0.19 5.09 21.35
C GLN A 19 1.29 5.11 20.94
N GLY A 20 1.59 4.93 19.66
CA GLY A 20 2.94 5.03 19.13
C GLY A 20 3.52 6.45 19.31
N PHE A 21 2.76 7.49 18.98
CA PHE A 21 3.17 8.87 19.23
C PHE A 21 3.43 9.14 20.72
N ASN A 22 2.55 8.67 21.60
CA ASN A 22 2.70 8.84 23.05
C ASN A 22 3.93 8.14 23.62
N ARG A 23 4.37 7.03 23.03
CA ARG A 23 5.61 6.32 23.39
C ARG A 23 6.88 6.97 22.81
N GLY A 24 6.74 7.89 21.87
CA GLY A 24 7.87 8.48 21.14
C GLY A 24 8.44 7.55 20.05
N ASP A 25 7.63 6.61 19.56
CA ASP A 25 8.05 5.72 18.47
C ASP A 25 8.35 6.52 17.20
N ARG A 26 9.34 6.09 16.41
CA ARG A 26 9.61 6.67 15.10
C ARG A 26 8.63 6.11 14.08
N ILE A 27 7.60 6.88 13.76
CA ILE A 27 6.52 6.48 12.87
C ILE A 27 6.66 7.17 11.52
N TYR A 28 6.69 6.40 10.45
CA TYR A 28 6.71 6.90 9.08
C TYR A 28 5.30 6.88 8.48
N ALA A 29 4.92 7.98 7.84
CA ALA A 29 3.70 8.01 7.03
C ALA A 29 4.03 7.56 5.60
N LEU A 30 3.36 6.54 5.12
CA LEU A 30 3.41 6.12 3.72
C LEU A 30 2.16 6.66 3.01
N VAL A 31 2.34 7.57 2.06
CA VAL A 31 1.24 8.30 1.42
C VAL A 31 1.09 7.86 -0.02
N ALA A 32 -0.08 7.30 -0.33
CA ALA A 32 -0.41 6.90 -1.71
C ALA A 32 -0.72 8.12 -2.59
N PRO A 33 -0.50 8.05 -3.92
CA PRO A 33 -0.75 9.17 -4.84
C PRO A 33 -2.19 9.71 -4.84
N ALA A 34 -3.14 8.91 -4.34
CA ALA A 34 -4.56 9.29 -4.23
C ALA A 34 -4.82 10.55 -3.40
N PHE A 35 -3.83 11.05 -2.63
CA PHE A 35 -3.98 12.32 -1.89
C PHE A 35 -4.03 13.55 -2.80
N ILE A 36 -3.55 13.46 -4.03
CA ILE A 36 -3.51 14.58 -4.98
C ILE A 36 -4.93 15.11 -5.20
N ASN A 37 -5.08 16.43 -5.07
CA ASN A 37 -6.36 17.14 -5.16
C ASN A 37 -7.40 16.82 -4.06
N GLN A 38 -7.06 16.04 -3.04
CA GLN A 38 -7.97 15.81 -1.89
C GLN A 38 -8.01 17.03 -0.93
N PHE A 39 -6.95 17.82 -0.93
CA PHE A 39 -6.81 18.97 -0.02
C PHE A 39 -6.47 20.23 -0.84
N PRO A 40 -7.47 21.03 -1.25
CA PRO A 40 -7.23 22.22 -2.08
C PRO A 40 -6.23 23.23 -1.46
N SER A 41 -6.22 23.36 -0.14
CA SER A 41 -5.29 24.21 0.61
C SER A 41 -3.87 23.62 0.75
N LEU A 42 -3.71 22.32 0.51
CA LEU A 42 -2.47 21.57 0.57
C LEU A 42 -2.03 21.15 -0.84
N ALA A 43 -2.06 22.07 -1.78
CA ALA A 43 -1.85 21.82 -3.20
C ALA A 43 -0.46 21.25 -3.57
N SER A 44 0.49 21.12 -2.63
CA SER A 44 1.80 20.53 -2.89
C SER A 44 2.14 19.39 -1.94
N THR A 45 2.87 18.40 -2.45
CA THR A 45 3.41 17.27 -1.66
C THR A 45 4.23 17.77 -0.46
N GLY A 46 5.00 18.85 -0.65
CA GLY A 46 5.79 19.45 0.43
C GLY A 46 4.95 19.96 1.59
N LYS A 47 3.81 20.59 1.32
CA LYS A 47 2.88 21.04 2.37
C LYS A 47 2.27 19.87 3.13
N LEU A 48 1.87 18.81 2.43
CA LEU A 48 1.34 17.60 3.06
C LEU A 48 2.41 16.94 3.95
N LYS A 49 3.64 16.79 3.47
CA LYS A 49 4.76 16.27 4.26
C LYS A 49 5.00 17.10 5.52
N ALA A 50 5.02 18.43 5.40
CA ALA A 50 5.18 19.32 6.53
C ALA A 50 4.04 19.19 7.55
N ALA A 51 2.80 19.11 7.09
CA ALA A 51 1.62 18.92 7.94
C ALA A 51 1.68 17.58 8.72
N LEU A 52 2.02 16.48 8.04
CA LEU A 52 2.14 15.18 8.68
C LEU A 52 3.28 15.15 9.71
N LYS A 53 4.42 15.79 9.42
CA LYS A 53 5.51 15.94 10.41
C LYS A 53 5.07 16.79 11.61
N ALA A 54 4.28 17.83 11.40
CA ALA A 54 3.73 18.65 12.48
C ALA A 54 2.73 17.88 13.38
N ILE A 55 2.06 16.86 12.84
CA ILE A 55 1.19 15.95 13.61
C ILE A 55 2.01 15.01 14.51
N GLY A 56 3.27 14.71 14.16
CA GLY A 56 4.14 13.85 14.96
C GLY A 56 4.79 12.69 14.18
N PHE A 57 4.56 12.57 12.89
CA PHE A 57 5.27 11.58 12.10
C PHE A 57 6.76 11.94 11.98
N TYR A 58 7.61 10.94 12.12
CA TYR A 58 9.06 11.08 12.02
C TYR A 58 9.48 11.50 10.59
N ASP A 59 8.94 10.81 9.59
CA ASP A 59 9.11 11.19 8.19
C ASP A 59 7.91 10.73 7.35
N VAL A 60 7.86 11.22 6.09
CA VAL A 60 6.77 10.97 5.15
C VAL A 60 7.36 10.51 3.82
N VAL A 61 6.94 9.35 3.37
CA VAL A 61 7.42 8.71 2.14
C VAL A 61 6.27 8.53 1.15
N GLU A 62 6.51 8.89 -0.10
CA GLU A 62 5.54 8.69 -1.16
C GLU A 62 5.57 7.23 -1.65
N VAL A 63 4.41 6.57 -1.63
CA VAL A 63 4.25 5.20 -2.13
C VAL A 63 4.51 5.10 -3.64
N ALA A 64 4.49 6.23 -4.36
CA ALA A 64 4.90 6.29 -5.77
C ALA A 64 6.30 5.70 -6.01
N ILE A 65 7.24 5.87 -5.08
CA ILE A 65 8.58 5.26 -5.18
C ILE A 65 8.49 3.72 -5.21
N GLY A 66 7.64 3.14 -4.35
CA GLY A 66 7.39 1.71 -4.37
C GLY A 66 6.62 1.25 -5.61
N ALA A 67 5.81 2.14 -6.20
CA ALA A 67 5.12 1.86 -7.46
C ALA A 67 6.09 1.74 -8.64
N ASP A 68 7.10 2.60 -8.69
CA ASP A 68 8.16 2.51 -9.71
C ASP A 68 8.92 1.17 -9.61
N LEU A 69 9.28 0.75 -8.41
CA LEU A 69 9.93 -0.54 -8.17
C LEU A 69 9.01 -1.72 -8.51
N CYS A 70 7.76 -1.64 -8.12
CA CYS A 70 6.75 -2.64 -8.46
C CYS A 70 6.59 -2.78 -9.98
N THR A 71 6.57 -1.67 -10.71
CA THR A 71 6.46 -1.67 -12.17
C THR A 71 7.65 -2.38 -12.84
N VAL A 72 8.85 -2.15 -12.34
CA VAL A 72 10.06 -2.83 -12.87
C VAL A 72 9.98 -4.33 -12.62
N ASP A 73 9.61 -4.75 -11.42
CA ASP A 73 9.45 -6.16 -11.05
C ASP A 73 8.37 -6.84 -11.89
N GLU A 74 7.18 -6.21 -11.99
CA GLU A 74 6.07 -6.73 -12.79
C GLU A 74 6.40 -6.82 -14.28
N ALA A 75 7.11 -5.84 -14.83
CA ALA A 75 7.55 -5.87 -16.22
C ALA A 75 8.55 -7.03 -16.47
N HIS A 76 9.43 -7.28 -15.52
CA HIS A 76 10.37 -8.40 -15.60
C HIS A 76 9.62 -9.75 -15.60
N ASP A 77 8.70 -9.94 -14.67
CA ASP A 77 7.86 -11.13 -14.60
C ASP A 77 7.01 -11.31 -15.87
N PHE A 78 6.43 -10.22 -16.37
CA PHE A 78 5.67 -10.25 -17.62
C PHE A 78 6.51 -10.77 -18.80
N LEU A 79 7.73 -10.27 -18.96
CA LEU A 79 8.62 -10.67 -20.06
C LEU A 79 9.07 -12.14 -19.94
N GLN A 80 9.11 -12.70 -18.73
CA GLN A 80 9.46 -14.10 -18.50
C GLN A 80 8.29 -15.08 -18.64
N GLU A 81 7.08 -14.61 -18.41
CA GLU A 81 5.90 -15.47 -18.30
C GLU A 81 4.99 -15.39 -19.56
N VAL A 82 4.94 -14.25 -20.23
CA VAL A 82 4.03 -13.99 -21.34
C VAL A 82 4.81 -13.89 -22.65
N PRO A 83 4.40 -14.60 -23.74
CA PRO A 83 3.24 -15.50 -23.83
C PRO A 83 3.53 -16.96 -23.49
N GLU A 84 4.78 -17.33 -23.19
CA GLU A 84 5.27 -18.71 -23.14
C GLU A 84 4.52 -19.58 -22.13
N LYS A 85 4.27 -19.05 -20.93
CA LYS A 85 3.61 -19.77 -19.82
C LYS A 85 2.19 -19.27 -19.57
N LEU A 86 1.95 -18.00 -19.80
CA LEU A 86 0.66 -17.35 -19.58
C LEU A 86 0.24 -16.61 -20.85
N ASN A 87 -1.04 -16.71 -21.22
CA ASN A 87 -1.58 -15.95 -22.35
C ASN A 87 -1.64 -14.44 -22.08
N PHE A 88 -1.73 -14.06 -20.80
CA PHE A 88 -1.72 -12.68 -20.33
C PHE A 88 -1.38 -12.66 -18.82
N MET A 89 -0.98 -11.52 -18.32
CA MET A 89 -0.81 -11.27 -16.89
C MET A 89 -1.63 -10.05 -16.47
N ALA A 90 -2.33 -10.15 -15.35
CA ALA A 90 -3.08 -9.07 -14.74
C ALA A 90 -2.35 -8.56 -13.48
N THR A 91 -2.34 -7.24 -13.27
CA THR A 91 -1.69 -6.63 -12.12
C THR A 91 -2.44 -6.94 -10.81
N SER A 92 -1.74 -6.88 -9.67
CA SER A 92 -2.27 -7.24 -8.35
C SER A 92 -2.22 -6.11 -7.32
N CYS A 93 -1.96 -4.88 -7.73
CA CYS A 93 -1.78 -3.75 -6.80
C CYS A 93 -3.01 -3.42 -5.95
N CYS A 94 -4.21 -3.82 -6.37
CA CYS A 94 -5.46 -3.64 -5.64
C CYS A 94 -5.93 -4.97 -5.03
N PRO A 95 -5.88 -5.16 -3.68
CA PRO A 95 -6.32 -6.39 -3.03
C PRO A 95 -7.79 -6.73 -3.29
N ALA A 96 -8.67 -5.73 -3.33
CA ALA A 96 -10.10 -5.94 -3.63
C ALA A 96 -10.30 -6.52 -5.04
N TRP A 97 -9.59 -5.97 -6.04
CA TRP A 97 -9.57 -6.51 -7.38
C TRP A 97 -9.07 -7.96 -7.42
N SER A 98 -7.91 -8.22 -6.81
CA SER A 98 -7.31 -9.56 -6.81
C SER A 98 -8.21 -10.60 -6.14
N MET A 99 -8.83 -10.25 -5.02
CA MET A 99 -9.77 -11.13 -4.33
C MET A 99 -11.02 -11.39 -5.17
N MET A 100 -11.61 -10.36 -5.75
CA MET A 100 -12.78 -10.50 -6.64
C MET A 100 -12.45 -11.37 -7.84
N ALA A 101 -11.34 -11.11 -8.52
CA ALA A 101 -10.92 -11.85 -9.68
C ALA A 101 -10.67 -13.34 -9.36
N LYS A 102 -9.99 -13.65 -8.26
CA LYS A 102 -9.75 -15.03 -7.80
C LYS A 102 -11.04 -15.76 -7.43
N THR A 103 -12.01 -15.05 -6.89
CA THR A 103 -13.31 -15.64 -6.49
C THR A 103 -14.23 -15.84 -7.68
N ALA A 104 -14.34 -14.84 -8.56
CA ALA A 104 -15.25 -14.89 -9.69
C ALA A 104 -14.69 -15.71 -10.88
N PHE A 105 -13.36 -15.76 -11.02
CA PHE A 105 -12.66 -16.40 -12.13
C PHE A 105 -11.49 -17.26 -11.64
N PRO A 106 -11.73 -18.32 -10.87
CA PRO A 106 -10.68 -19.13 -10.24
C PRO A 106 -9.69 -19.73 -11.24
N ASP A 107 -10.15 -20.07 -12.44
CA ASP A 107 -9.29 -20.61 -13.51
C ASP A 107 -8.25 -19.61 -14.03
N LEU A 108 -8.50 -18.31 -13.85
CA LEU A 108 -7.62 -17.22 -14.24
C LEU A 108 -6.77 -16.70 -13.07
N ALA A 109 -6.92 -17.26 -11.86
CA ALA A 109 -6.20 -16.82 -10.68
C ALA A 109 -4.67 -16.88 -10.87
N LYS A 110 -4.17 -17.84 -11.64
CA LYS A 110 -2.75 -17.99 -11.98
C LYS A 110 -2.19 -16.85 -12.85
N ASN A 111 -3.06 -16.11 -13.53
CA ASN A 111 -2.68 -14.99 -14.38
C ASN A 111 -2.52 -13.67 -13.59
N ILE A 112 -2.83 -13.68 -12.29
CA ILE A 112 -2.69 -12.49 -11.44
C ILE A 112 -1.25 -12.44 -10.93
N SER A 113 -0.56 -11.33 -11.21
CA SER A 113 0.81 -11.08 -10.76
C SER A 113 0.95 -11.31 -9.25
N MET A 114 2.05 -11.93 -8.86
CA MET A 114 2.42 -12.14 -7.45
C MET A 114 3.37 -11.07 -6.92
N THR A 115 3.70 -10.06 -7.74
CA THR A 115 4.52 -8.92 -7.34
C THR A 115 3.91 -8.22 -6.14
N MET A 116 4.76 -7.79 -5.21
CA MET A 116 4.33 -7.05 -4.03
C MET A 116 3.65 -5.74 -4.42
N THR A 117 2.63 -5.36 -3.66
CA THR A 117 1.96 -4.06 -3.90
C THR A 117 2.91 -2.89 -3.62
N PRO A 118 2.73 -1.72 -4.27
CA PRO A 118 3.57 -0.54 -4.05
C PRO A 118 3.73 -0.14 -2.58
N MET A 119 2.66 -0.25 -1.79
CA MET A 119 2.70 0.05 -0.36
C MET A 119 3.60 -0.92 0.42
N VAL A 120 3.53 -2.22 0.10
CA VAL A 120 4.38 -3.24 0.74
C VAL A 120 5.84 -3.06 0.32
N PHE A 121 6.11 -2.74 -0.94
CA PHE A 121 7.45 -2.39 -1.41
C PHE A 121 8.04 -1.22 -0.62
N THR A 122 7.30 -0.11 -0.55
CA THR A 122 7.72 1.08 0.19
C THR A 122 7.97 0.76 1.66
N ALA A 123 7.07 -0.01 2.30
CA ALA A 123 7.21 -0.39 3.70
C ALA A 123 8.46 -1.24 3.94
N ARG A 124 8.72 -2.24 3.08
CA ARG A 124 9.93 -3.07 3.18
C ARG A 124 11.21 -2.28 2.96
N MET A 125 11.23 -1.39 1.97
CA MET A 125 12.36 -0.49 1.71
C MET A 125 12.67 0.37 2.93
N MET A 126 11.65 0.94 3.56
CA MET A 126 11.83 1.76 4.77
C MET A 126 12.29 0.93 5.96
N LYS A 127 11.78 -0.29 6.13
CA LYS A 127 12.28 -1.22 7.16
C LYS A 127 13.75 -1.56 6.98
N GLN A 128 14.17 -1.83 5.76
CA GLN A 128 15.58 -2.14 5.47
C GLN A 128 16.49 -0.95 5.73
N LYS A 129 16.01 0.27 5.42
CA LYS A 129 16.76 1.51 5.65
C LYS A 129 16.87 1.84 7.14
N ASP A 130 15.87 1.54 7.92
CA ASP A 130 15.83 1.80 9.35
C ASP A 130 15.28 0.59 10.11
N LEU A 131 16.18 -0.33 10.50
CA LEU A 131 15.84 -1.56 11.22
C LEU A 131 15.17 -1.34 12.58
N SER A 132 15.13 -0.12 13.09
CA SER A 132 14.46 0.24 14.33
C SER A 132 12.98 0.59 14.17
N LEU A 133 12.41 0.48 12.96
CA LEU A 133 11.02 0.78 12.71
C LEU A 133 10.10 -0.32 13.24
N ILE A 134 9.28 0.05 14.23
CA ILE A 134 8.13 -0.76 14.65
C ILE A 134 6.98 -0.48 13.67
N HIS A 135 6.50 -1.51 13.01
CA HIS A 135 5.39 -1.39 12.05
C HIS A 135 4.03 -1.43 12.73
N ILE A 136 3.27 -0.38 12.54
CA ILE A 136 1.85 -0.33 12.91
C ILE A 136 0.94 -0.65 11.71
N SER A 137 1.47 -0.59 10.49
CA SER A 137 0.68 -0.81 9.28
C SER A 137 1.29 -1.88 8.38
N GLU A 138 1.23 -3.14 8.76
CA GLU A 138 1.15 -4.20 7.75
C GLU A 138 -0.33 -4.43 7.45
N PRO A 139 -0.78 -4.22 6.19
CA PRO A 139 -2.02 -4.86 5.80
C PRO A 139 -1.77 -6.36 5.94
N THR A 140 -2.35 -6.96 6.97
CA THR A 140 -2.44 -8.41 7.04
C THR A 140 -3.13 -8.84 5.76
N ARG A 141 -2.39 -9.45 4.83
CA ARG A 141 -3.01 -10.15 3.73
C ARG A 141 -3.90 -11.23 4.35
N PRO A 142 -5.21 -11.23 4.12
CA PRO A 142 -5.96 -12.46 4.23
C PRO A 142 -5.45 -13.34 3.07
N TYR A 143 -4.89 -14.46 3.41
CA TYR A 143 -4.52 -15.50 2.46
C TYR A 143 -5.78 -16.13 1.85
#